data_2574717f4a1d8867bad50f08a0e3c11f
#
_entry.id   2574717f4a1d8867bad50f08a0e3c11f
#
_cell.length_a   1.000
_cell.length_b   1.000
_cell.length_c   1.000
_cell.angle_alpha   90.00
_cell.angle_beta   90.00
_cell.angle_gamma   90.00
#
_symmetry.space_group_name_H-M   'P 1'
#
loop_
_entity.id
_entity.type
_entity.pdbx_description
1 polymer ?
#
loop_
_entity_poly.entity_id
_entity_poly.type
_entity_poly.pdbx_seq_one_letter_code
_entity_poly.pdbx_strand_id
1 'polypeptide(L)'
;TQRKDMMFDFKDVKGQKEIIEASLLAAAGGHNMLMIGEPGCGKTMTAQRIPTILPEMTEEECLEVTKIYSISGLLPAGHSLIRNRPFRAPHHNASLNSLIGGGVNAMPGEVSLAHNGVLFLDELAEFSRRTLDALRQPIEDKKVSVARVNGTHTYPAGFMFITAMNPCPCGYYPSSKCRCT
;
A
#
# COMPACT_ATOMS: atom_id res chain seq x y z
N THR A 1 6.61 -23.13 -9.19
CA THR A 1 7.50 -22.55 -10.19
C THR A 1 6.75 -21.59 -11.11
N GLN A 2 6.36 -20.39 -10.64
CA GLN A 2 5.94 -19.29 -11.52
C GLN A 2 6.06 -17.96 -10.75
N ARG A 3 7.32 -17.51 -10.55
CA ARG A 3 7.64 -16.12 -10.17
C ARG A 3 7.77 -15.20 -11.41
N LYS A 4 7.16 -15.53 -12.53
CA LYS A 4 7.46 -14.92 -13.83
C LYS A 4 6.72 -13.62 -14.16
N ASP A 5 5.80 -13.15 -13.32
CA ASP A 5 5.00 -11.95 -13.64
C ASP A 5 5.28 -10.73 -12.75
N MET A 6 6.32 -10.75 -11.92
CA MET A 6 6.72 -9.55 -11.19
C MET A 6 7.77 -8.79 -12.00
N MET A 7 7.32 -7.68 -12.58
CA MET A 7 8.13 -6.76 -13.37
C MET A 7 9.25 -6.08 -12.55
N PHE A 8 9.20 -6.19 -11.22
CA PHE A 8 10.14 -5.58 -10.27
C PHE A 8 10.60 -6.60 -9.23
N ASP A 9 11.89 -6.56 -8.87
CA ASP A 9 12.50 -7.42 -7.84
C ASP A 9 13.29 -6.53 -6.87
N PHE A 10 13.24 -6.83 -5.57
CA PHE A 10 13.94 -6.06 -4.55
C PHE A 10 15.47 -6.08 -4.72
N LYS A 11 16.02 -7.11 -5.36
CA LYS A 11 17.45 -7.18 -5.74
C LYS A 11 17.92 -6.03 -6.65
N ASP A 12 16.96 -5.33 -7.31
CA ASP A 12 17.25 -4.18 -8.17
C ASP A 12 17.50 -2.90 -7.36
N VAL A 13 17.20 -2.90 -6.05
CA VAL A 13 17.48 -1.78 -5.14
C VAL A 13 18.97 -1.80 -4.82
N LYS A 14 19.70 -0.83 -5.38
CA LYS A 14 21.15 -0.71 -5.19
C LYS A 14 21.49 0.57 -4.43
N GLY A 15 22.54 0.50 -3.63
CA GLY A 15 22.93 1.61 -2.74
C GLY A 15 22.01 1.68 -1.52
N GLN A 16 22.08 2.73 -0.75
CA GLN A 16 21.20 3.01 0.40
C GLN A 16 20.99 1.80 1.35
N LYS A 17 22.09 1.30 1.92
CA LYS A 17 22.07 0.11 2.80
C LYS A 17 21.01 0.22 3.91
N GLU A 18 20.85 1.40 4.49
CA GLU A 18 19.90 1.65 5.57
C GLU A 18 18.45 1.38 5.15
N ILE A 19 18.05 1.82 3.95
CA ILE A 19 16.68 1.59 3.46
C ILE A 19 16.45 0.11 3.12
N ILE A 20 17.48 -0.58 2.65
CA ILE A 20 17.43 -2.02 2.39
C ILE A 20 17.25 -2.79 3.69
N GLU A 21 18.08 -2.52 4.71
CA GLU A 21 18.00 -3.18 6.02
C GLU A 21 16.66 -2.88 6.71
N ALA A 22 16.22 -1.62 6.72
CA ALA A 22 14.92 -1.23 7.28
C ALA A 22 13.76 -1.93 6.57
N SER A 23 13.81 -2.04 5.23
CA SER A 23 12.78 -2.74 4.45
C SER A 23 12.72 -4.23 4.76
N LEU A 24 13.88 -4.89 4.91
CA LEU A 24 13.95 -6.31 5.27
C LEU A 24 13.42 -6.56 6.69
N LEU A 25 13.80 -5.72 7.65
CA LEU A 25 13.29 -5.81 9.03
C LEU A 25 11.78 -5.57 9.09
N ALA A 26 11.29 -4.55 8.38
CA ALA A 26 9.86 -4.24 8.33
C ALA A 26 9.07 -5.37 7.67
N ALA A 27 9.58 -5.94 6.58
CA ALA A 27 8.95 -7.07 5.88
C ALA A 27 8.93 -8.34 6.75
N ALA A 28 10.03 -8.65 7.45
CA ALA A 28 10.14 -9.81 8.31
C ALA A 28 9.23 -9.71 9.56
N GLY A 29 9.08 -8.51 10.12
CA GLY A 29 8.26 -8.25 11.30
C GLY A 29 6.82 -7.85 11.02
N GLY A 30 6.42 -7.67 9.76
CA GLY A 30 5.11 -7.14 9.39
C GLY A 30 4.89 -5.70 9.88
N HIS A 31 5.96 -4.91 9.99
CA HIS A 31 5.91 -3.55 10.51
C HIS A 31 5.55 -2.53 9.43
N ASN A 32 4.83 -1.49 9.84
CA ASN A 32 4.62 -0.32 9.01
C ASN A 32 5.92 0.50 8.88
N MET A 33 6.07 1.24 7.78
CA MET A 33 7.31 1.94 7.46
C MET A 33 7.04 3.37 6.98
N LEU A 34 7.81 4.32 7.49
CA LEU A 34 7.84 5.70 6.99
C LEU A 34 9.22 5.97 6.39
N MET A 35 9.24 6.38 5.13
CA MET A 35 10.45 6.78 4.42
C MET A 35 10.50 8.31 4.30
N ILE A 36 11.54 8.92 4.85
CA ILE A 36 11.77 10.36 4.74
C ILE A 36 13.07 10.58 3.97
N GLY A 37 13.03 11.39 2.92
CA GLY A 37 14.22 11.66 2.12
C GLY A 37 13.95 12.63 0.99
N GLU A 38 15.04 13.09 0.36
CA GLU A 38 14.98 14.03 -0.77
C GLU A 38 14.16 13.48 -1.95
N PRO A 39 13.59 14.34 -2.80
CA PRO A 39 12.96 13.92 -4.04
C PRO A 39 13.96 13.11 -4.91
N GLY A 40 13.48 12.06 -5.54
CA GLY A 40 14.31 11.23 -6.43
C GLY A 40 15.26 10.25 -5.73
N CYS A 41 15.24 10.12 -4.40
CA CYS A 41 16.09 9.16 -3.67
C CYS A 41 15.62 7.70 -3.75
N GLY A 42 14.62 7.39 -4.58
CA GLY A 42 14.19 6.00 -4.83
C GLY A 42 13.16 5.43 -3.87
N LYS A 43 12.49 6.25 -3.03
CA LYS A 43 11.45 5.80 -2.07
C LYS A 43 10.35 4.98 -2.74
N THR A 44 9.75 5.52 -3.78
CA THR A 44 8.67 4.87 -4.54
C THR A 44 9.14 3.57 -5.20
N MET A 45 10.35 3.60 -5.79
CA MET A 45 10.96 2.43 -6.39
C MET A 45 11.18 1.29 -5.37
N THR A 46 11.65 1.63 -4.18
CA THR A 46 11.84 0.67 -3.09
C THR A 46 10.50 0.10 -2.63
N ALA A 47 9.50 0.96 -2.37
CA ALA A 47 8.18 0.54 -1.92
C ALA A 47 7.52 -0.46 -2.88
N GLN A 48 7.60 -0.24 -4.19
CA GLN A 48 7.06 -1.14 -5.23
C GLN A 48 7.68 -2.54 -5.20
N ARG A 49 8.89 -2.66 -4.66
CA ARG A 49 9.63 -3.94 -4.59
C ARG A 49 9.47 -4.68 -3.28
N ILE A 50 8.94 -4.04 -2.24
CA ILE A 50 8.70 -4.69 -0.93
C ILE A 50 7.83 -5.93 -1.02
N PRO A 51 6.76 -6.01 -1.83
CA PRO A 51 5.99 -7.25 -1.97
C PRO A 51 6.83 -8.48 -2.33
N THR A 52 7.99 -8.29 -2.98
CA THR A 52 8.86 -9.39 -3.40
C THR A 52 9.70 -10.01 -2.29
N ILE A 53 9.84 -9.31 -1.17
CA ILE A 53 10.56 -9.79 0.02
C ILE A 53 9.63 -10.21 1.15
N LEU A 54 8.33 -9.98 1.01
CA LEU A 54 7.33 -10.53 1.94
C LEU A 54 7.23 -12.05 1.76
N PRO A 55 6.88 -12.79 2.83
CA PRO A 55 6.60 -14.23 2.71
C PRO A 55 5.56 -14.53 1.64
N GLU A 56 5.64 -15.68 1.00
CA GLU A 56 4.62 -16.12 0.04
C GLU A 56 3.24 -16.21 0.74
N MET A 57 2.19 -15.87 0.00
CA MET A 57 0.82 -16.01 0.52
C MET A 57 0.45 -17.48 0.67
N THR A 58 -0.24 -17.80 1.76
CA THR A 58 -0.90 -19.09 1.91
C THR A 58 -2.04 -19.23 0.90
N GLU A 59 -2.57 -20.44 0.73
CA GLU A 59 -3.74 -20.65 -0.16
C GLU A 59 -4.97 -19.87 0.34
N GLU A 60 -5.16 -19.77 1.65
CA GLU A 60 -6.24 -19.00 2.27
C GLU A 60 -6.10 -17.51 1.97
N GLU A 61 -4.90 -16.94 2.16
CA GLU A 61 -4.59 -15.56 1.80
C GLU A 61 -4.83 -15.28 0.31
N CYS A 62 -4.41 -16.20 -0.56
CA CYS A 62 -4.64 -16.10 -2.02
C CYS A 62 -6.15 -16.07 -2.35
N LEU A 63 -6.95 -16.89 -1.68
CA LEU A 63 -8.40 -16.93 -1.87
C LEU A 63 -9.07 -15.63 -1.39
N GLU A 64 -8.66 -15.09 -0.24
CA GLU A 64 -9.17 -13.82 0.29
C GLU A 64 -8.91 -12.67 -0.68
N VAL A 65 -7.66 -12.53 -1.15
CA VAL A 65 -7.28 -11.51 -2.13
C VAL A 65 -8.07 -11.69 -3.42
N THR A 66 -8.16 -12.91 -3.93
CA THR A 66 -8.88 -13.20 -5.18
C THR A 66 -10.36 -12.84 -5.09
N LYS A 67 -11.02 -13.11 -3.95
CA LYS A 67 -12.42 -12.72 -3.71
C LYS A 67 -12.61 -11.20 -3.78
N ILE A 68 -11.71 -10.42 -3.14
CA ILE A 68 -11.78 -8.96 -3.15
C ILE A 68 -11.64 -8.44 -4.59
N TYR A 69 -10.65 -8.94 -5.34
CA TYR A 69 -10.42 -8.52 -6.73
C TYR A 69 -11.56 -8.95 -7.67
N SER A 70 -12.17 -10.10 -7.42
CA SER A 70 -13.36 -10.56 -8.17
C SER A 70 -14.56 -9.64 -7.94
N ILE A 71 -14.86 -9.29 -6.68
CA ILE A 71 -15.94 -8.37 -6.31
C ILE A 71 -15.71 -7.00 -6.93
N SER A 72 -14.45 -6.55 -6.99
CA SER A 72 -14.08 -5.25 -7.56
C SER A 72 -14.07 -5.23 -9.10
N GLY A 73 -14.26 -6.39 -9.75
CA GLY A 73 -14.14 -6.51 -11.20
C GLY A 73 -12.70 -6.33 -11.73
N LEU A 74 -11.71 -6.45 -10.85
CA LEU A 74 -10.28 -6.25 -11.16
C LEU A 74 -9.49 -7.56 -11.27
N LEU A 75 -10.18 -8.71 -11.24
CA LEU A 75 -9.52 -9.99 -11.42
C LEU A 75 -9.01 -10.10 -12.88
N PRO A 76 -7.71 -10.31 -13.09
CA PRO A 76 -7.16 -10.40 -14.45
C PRO A 76 -7.79 -11.57 -15.23
N ALA A 77 -8.06 -11.34 -16.50
CA ALA A 77 -8.63 -12.37 -17.37
C ALA A 77 -7.71 -13.61 -17.43
N GLY A 78 -8.29 -14.80 -17.29
CA GLY A 78 -7.54 -16.05 -17.31
C GLY A 78 -6.84 -16.43 -16.01
N HIS A 79 -6.94 -15.60 -14.97
CA HIS A 79 -6.41 -15.92 -13.64
C HIS A 79 -7.53 -16.43 -12.74
N SER A 80 -7.38 -17.65 -12.23
CA SER A 80 -8.30 -18.25 -11.26
C SER A 80 -7.92 -17.88 -9.81
N LEU A 81 -6.67 -17.51 -9.57
CA LEU A 81 -6.15 -17.23 -8.23
C LEU A 81 -5.00 -16.21 -8.29
N ILE A 82 -5.07 -15.19 -7.44
CA ILE A 82 -3.99 -14.21 -7.26
C ILE A 82 -3.00 -14.79 -6.24
N ARG A 83 -1.75 -14.99 -6.66
CA ARG A 83 -0.69 -15.58 -5.85
C ARG A 83 0.35 -14.56 -5.39
N ASN A 84 0.42 -13.40 -6.04
CA ASN A 84 1.35 -12.33 -5.69
C ASN A 84 0.70 -11.38 -4.71
N ARG A 85 1.46 -10.93 -3.70
CA ARG A 85 0.98 -9.92 -2.75
C ARG A 85 0.66 -8.62 -3.47
N PRO A 86 -0.54 -8.06 -3.28
CA PRO A 86 -0.95 -6.82 -3.92
C PRO A 86 -0.05 -5.63 -3.51
N PHE A 87 0.16 -4.71 -4.45
CA PHE A 87 0.73 -3.40 -4.19
C PHE A 87 -0.26 -2.33 -4.66
N ARG A 88 -0.72 -1.49 -3.74
CA ARG A 88 -1.64 -0.40 -4.04
C ARG A 88 -1.00 0.93 -3.66
N ALA A 89 -1.04 1.88 -4.58
CA ALA A 89 -0.47 3.21 -4.41
C ALA A 89 -1.48 4.28 -4.85
N PRO A 90 -2.52 4.55 -4.04
CA PRO A 90 -3.50 5.58 -4.37
C PRO A 90 -2.85 6.96 -4.39
N HIS A 91 -3.27 7.79 -5.33
CA HIS A 91 -2.83 9.18 -5.42
C HIS A 91 -3.44 10.01 -4.28
N HIS A 92 -2.76 11.06 -3.80
CA HIS A 92 -3.24 11.92 -2.72
C HIS A 92 -4.59 12.59 -3.02
N ASN A 93 -4.95 12.77 -4.30
CA ASN A 93 -6.26 13.28 -4.74
C ASN A 93 -7.35 12.19 -4.83
N ALA A 94 -7.06 10.93 -4.48
CA ALA A 94 -8.07 9.88 -4.48
C ALA A 94 -9.23 10.23 -3.54
N SER A 95 -10.45 9.97 -3.98
CA SER A 95 -11.63 10.20 -3.13
C SER A 95 -11.63 9.24 -1.94
N LEU A 96 -12.28 9.65 -0.85
CA LEU A 96 -12.46 8.80 0.33
C LEU A 96 -13.14 7.47 -0.04
N ASN A 97 -14.14 7.49 -0.91
CA ASN A 97 -14.82 6.29 -1.39
C ASN A 97 -13.89 5.37 -2.20
N SER A 98 -12.98 5.94 -3.01
CA SER A 98 -11.97 5.15 -3.70
C SER A 98 -11.00 4.47 -2.73
N LEU A 99 -10.62 5.19 -1.67
CA LEU A 99 -9.66 4.70 -0.70
C LEU A 99 -10.26 3.63 0.23
N ILE A 100 -11.38 3.96 0.87
CA ILE A 100 -12.03 3.12 1.90
C ILE A 100 -12.98 2.10 1.27
N GLY A 101 -13.61 2.46 0.16
CA GLY A 101 -14.71 1.75 -0.43
C GLY A 101 -16.01 2.49 -0.25
N GLY A 102 -17.03 2.09 -0.99
CA GLY A 102 -18.33 2.75 -0.93
C GLY A 102 -19.10 2.71 -2.24
N GLY A 103 -19.92 3.75 -2.41
CA GLY A 103 -20.80 3.88 -3.56
C GLY A 103 -22.05 3.01 -3.46
N VAL A 104 -22.89 3.07 -4.50
CA VAL A 104 -24.19 2.37 -4.55
C VAL A 104 -24.06 0.86 -4.33
N ASN A 105 -22.97 0.28 -4.81
CA ASN A 105 -22.71 -1.17 -4.74
C ASN A 105 -21.84 -1.57 -3.53
N ALA A 106 -21.47 -0.63 -2.64
CA ALA A 106 -20.56 -0.87 -1.52
C ALA A 106 -19.26 -1.62 -1.94
N MET A 107 -18.63 -1.13 -3.00
CA MET A 107 -17.42 -1.75 -3.54
C MET A 107 -16.24 -1.60 -2.60
N PRO A 108 -15.33 -2.58 -2.51
CA PRO A 108 -14.10 -2.47 -1.75
C PRO A 108 -13.20 -1.36 -2.35
N GLY A 109 -12.53 -0.61 -1.48
CA GLY A 109 -11.58 0.42 -1.88
C GLY A 109 -10.13 -0.06 -1.89
N GLU A 110 -9.19 0.88 -2.07
CA GLU A 110 -7.75 0.62 -2.14
C GLU A 110 -7.22 -0.09 -0.88
N VAL A 111 -7.76 0.23 0.31
CA VAL A 111 -7.36 -0.44 1.57
C VAL A 111 -7.69 -1.93 1.56
N SER A 112 -8.82 -2.32 0.97
CA SER A 112 -9.18 -3.73 0.84
C SER A 112 -8.44 -4.40 -0.32
N LEU A 113 -8.19 -3.69 -1.41
CA LEU A 113 -7.39 -4.17 -2.53
C LEU A 113 -5.92 -4.40 -2.16
N ALA A 114 -5.43 -3.72 -1.10
CA ALA A 114 -4.09 -3.92 -0.54
C ALA A 114 -4.01 -5.08 0.45
N HIS A 115 -5.13 -5.74 0.77
CA HIS A 115 -5.17 -6.84 1.74
C HIS A 115 -4.14 -7.93 1.44
N ASN A 116 -3.44 -8.40 2.49
CA ASN A 116 -2.32 -9.34 2.42
C ASN A 116 -1.13 -8.86 1.57
N GLY A 117 -1.06 -7.56 1.30
CA GLY A 117 -0.02 -6.91 0.50
C GLY A 117 0.46 -5.61 1.11
N VAL A 118 0.69 -4.62 0.26
CA VAL A 118 1.24 -3.31 0.63
C VAL A 118 0.31 -2.18 0.19
N LEU A 119 -0.02 -1.29 1.12
CA LEU A 119 -0.61 0.01 0.84
C LEU A 119 0.49 1.07 0.96
N PHE A 120 0.80 1.74 -0.15
CA PHE A 120 1.82 2.77 -0.22
C PHE A 120 1.20 4.16 -0.44
N LEU A 121 1.49 5.11 0.44
CA LEU A 121 1.13 6.50 0.25
C LEU A 121 2.40 7.31 -0.01
N ASP A 122 2.57 7.75 -1.25
CA ASP A 122 3.61 8.71 -1.61
C ASP A 122 3.17 10.13 -1.28
N GLU A 123 4.11 11.02 -1.00
CA GLU A 123 3.83 12.41 -0.68
C GLU A 123 2.80 12.54 0.46
N LEU A 124 3.01 11.83 1.57
CA LEU A 124 2.07 11.74 2.70
C LEU A 124 1.53 13.10 3.15
N ALA A 125 2.35 14.17 3.08
CA ALA A 125 1.97 15.52 3.47
C ALA A 125 0.88 16.15 2.58
N GLU A 126 0.69 15.65 1.35
CA GLU A 126 -0.31 16.14 0.41
C GLU A 126 -1.72 15.52 0.63
N PHE A 127 -1.79 14.44 1.41
CA PHE A 127 -3.08 13.84 1.75
C PHE A 127 -3.87 14.71 2.72
N SER A 128 -5.17 14.85 2.47
CA SER A 128 -6.04 15.58 3.39
C SER A 128 -6.10 14.91 4.76
N ARG A 129 -6.21 15.71 5.84
CA ARG A 129 -6.38 15.18 7.19
C ARG A 129 -7.54 14.20 7.29
N ARG A 130 -8.67 14.49 6.62
CA ARG A 130 -9.85 13.63 6.58
C ARG A 130 -9.52 12.25 5.99
N THR A 131 -8.70 12.19 4.95
CA THR A 131 -8.26 10.95 4.32
C THR A 131 -7.36 10.14 5.26
N LEU A 132 -6.41 10.80 5.92
CA LEU A 132 -5.52 10.16 6.88
C LEU A 132 -6.27 9.64 8.13
N ASP A 133 -7.21 10.41 8.65
CA ASP A 133 -8.05 9.99 9.78
C ASP A 133 -8.90 8.75 9.42
N ALA A 134 -9.38 8.65 8.18
CA ALA A 134 -10.14 7.48 7.73
C ALA A 134 -9.32 6.20 7.61
N LEU A 135 -8.00 6.31 7.44
CA LEU A 135 -7.09 5.16 7.39
C LEU A 135 -6.80 4.56 8.77
N ARG A 136 -7.07 5.29 9.88
CA ARG A 136 -6.77 4.80 11.23
C ARG A 136 -7.46 3.49 11.52
N GLN A 137 -8.77 3.41 11.27
CA GLN A 137 -9.54 2.20 11.53
C GLN A 137 -9.03 0.99 10.74
N PRO A 138 -8.85 1.04 9.41
CA PRO A 138 -8.28 -0.09 8.65
C PRO A 138 -6.89 -0.53 9.14
N ILE A 139 -6.04 0.41 9.54
CA ILE A 139 -4.69 0.11 10.02
C ILE A 139 -4.74 -0.64 11.37
N GLU A 140 -5.63 -0.20 12.28
CA GLU A 140 -5.76 -0.79 13.62
C GLU A 140 -6.54 -2.12 13.58
N ASP A 141 -7.73 -2.11 12.96
CA ASP A 141 -8.67 -3.24 12.99
C ASP A 141 -8.42 -4.28 11.89
N LYS A 142 -7.56 -3.96 10.90
CA LYS A 142 -7.30 -4.78 9.71
C LYS A 142 -8.55 -5.16 8.92
N LYS A 143 -9.58 -4.34 9.03
CA LYS A 143 -10.86 -4.46 8.32
C LYS A 143 -11.48 -3.08 8.13
N VAL A 144 -12.36 -2.98 7.15
CA VAL A 144 -13.11 -1.76 6.86
C VAL A 144 -14.58 -2.09 6.66
N SER A 145 -15.45 -1.27 7.22
CA SER A 145 -16.91 -1.40 7.10
C SER A 145 -17.44 -0.34 6.14
N VAL A 146 -18.09 -0.79 5.08
CA VAL A 146 -18.65 0.05 4.03
C VAL A 146 -20.19 0.01 4.17
N ALA A 147 -20.78 1.16 4.45
CA ALA A 147 -22.23 1.29 4.58
C ALA A 147 -22.91 1.26 3.21
N ARG A 148 -24.07 0.61 3.13
CA ARG A 148 -24.98 0.54 1.99
C ARG A 148 -26.40 0.83 2.45
N VAL A 149 -27.28 1.16 1.51
CA VAL A 149 -28.71 1.40 1.80
C VAL A 149 -29.35 0.21 2.53
N ASN A 150 -28.96 -1.01 2.19
CA ASN A 150 -29.54 -2.26 2.71
C ASN A 150 -28.60 -3.01 3.70
N GLY A 151 -27.61 -2.34 4.30
CA GLY A 151 -26.72 -2.98 5.29
C GLY A 151 -25.28 -2.48 5.23
N THR A 152 -24.44 -3.10 6.04
CA THR A 152 -23.01 -2.82 6.11
C THR A 152 -22.23 -4.04 5.62
N HIS A 153 -21.32 -3.83 4.69
CA HIS A 153 -20.36 -4.86 4.25
C HIS A 153 -19.01 -4.60 4.91
N THR A 154 -18.43 -5.65 5.46
CA THR A 154 -17.08 -5.59 6.04
C THR A 154 -16.11 -6.32 5.14
N TYR A 155 -15.05 -5.63 4.74
CA TYR A 155 -13.95 -6.17 3.95
C TYR A 155 -12.68 -6.27 4.78
N PRO A 156 -11.87 -7.31 4.60
CA PRO A 156 -10.55 -7.36 5.21
C PRO A 156 -9.65 -6.29 4.61
N ALA A 157 -8.75 -5.73 5.44
CA ALA A 157 -7.82 -4.67 5.09
C ALA A 157 -6.49 -4.84 5.87
N GLY A 158 -6.01 -6.08 5.97
CA GLY A 158 -4.75 -6.40 6.62
C GLY A 158 -3.60 -6.22 5.64
N PHE A 159 -2.97 -5.05 5.63
CA PHE A 159 -1.87 -4.69 4.75
C PHE A 159 -0.67 -4.18 5.53
N MET A 160 0.52 -4.27 4.95
CA MET A 160 1.69 -3.51 5.39
C MET A 160 1.55 -2.06 4.92
N PHE A 161 1.55 -1.11 5.85
CA PHE A 161 1.38 0.30 5.54
C PHE A 161 2.74 0.96 5.37
N ILE A 162 3.01 1.48 4.19
CA ILE A 162 4.25 2.17 3.84
C ILE A 162 3.91 3.57 3.38
N THR A 163 4.62 4.54 3.92
CA THR A 163 4.46 5.95 3.53
C THR A 163 5.79 6.57 3.17
N ALA A 164 5.73 7.53 2.27
CA ALA A 164 6.90 8.34 1.90
C ALA A 164 6.56 9.82 1.99
N MET A 165 7.53 10.60 2.43
CA MET A 165 7.41 12.07 2.45
C MET A 165 8.76 12.74 2.23
N ASN A 166 8.71 13.98 1.82
CA ASN A 166 9.86 14.83 1.80
C ASN A 166 10.08 15.45 3.19
N PRO A 167 11.34 15.74 3.60
CA PRO A 167 11.63 16.26 4.95
C PRO A 167 11.10 17.66 5.19
N CYS A 168 10.79 18.41 4.13
CA CYS A 168 10.21 19.76 4.19
C CYS A 168 9.58 20.09 2.82
N PRO A 169 8.82 21.21 2.68
CA PRO A 169 8.21 21.59 1.41
C PRO A 169 9.16 21.69 0.22
N CYS A 170 10.41 22.14 0.42
CA CYS A 170 11.41 22.15 -0.65
C CYS A 170 12.14 20.81 -0.84
N GLY A 171 12.01 19.88 0.09
CA GLY A 171 12.57 18.54 0.05
C GLY A 171 14.05 18.40 0.49
N TYR A 172 14.72 19.47 0.87
CA TYR A 172 16.17 19.47 1.07
C TYR A 172 16.65 19.63 2.52
N TYR A 173 15.75 19.65 3.52
CA TYR A 173 16.17 19.68 4.92
C TYR A 173 16.86 18.36 5.31
N PRO A 174 17.96 18.39 6.10
CA PRO A 174 18.66 19.53 6.70
C PRO A 174 19.82 20.10 5.83
N SER A 175 19.83 19.81 4.54
CA SER A 175 20.88 20.26 3.62
C SER A 175 20.94 21.80 3.53
N SER A 176 22.13 22.34 3.22
CA SER A 176 22.34 23.77 2.92
C SER A 176 21.54 24.27 1.72
N LYS A 177 20.99 23.35 0.89
CA LYS A 177 20.09 23.66 -0.22
C LYS A 177 18.67 23.98 0.25
N CYS A 178 18.32 23.69 1.50
CA CYS A 178 17.01 23.96 2.06
C CYS A 178 16.74 25.46 2.11
N ARG A 179 15.60 25.89 1.57
CA ARG A 179 15.15 27.30 1.56
C ARG A 179 13.88 27.50 2.41
N CYS A 180 13.47 26.48 3.16
CA CYS A 180 12.33 26.58 4.08
C CYS A 180 12.77 27.29 5.35
N THR A 181 11.97 28.25 5.82
CA THR A 181 12.12 28.96 7.09
C THR A 181 11.27 28.32 8.18
#